data_85283092c81358fe39855a293c73dfd8
#
_entry.id   85283092c81358fe39855a293c73dfd8
#
_cell.length_a   1.000
_cell.length_b   1.000
_cell.length_c   1.000
_cell.angle_alpha   90.00
_cell.angle_beta   90.00
_cell.angle_gamma   90.00
#
_symmetry.space_group_name_H-M   'P 1'
#
loop_
_entity.id
_entity.type
_entity.pdbx_description
1 polymer ?
#
loop_
_entity_poly.entity_id
_entity_poly.type
_entity_poly.pdbx_seq_one_letter_code
_entity_poly.pdbx_strand_id
1 'polypeptide(L)'
;GFYFAHRFLHWPPLYRIAHQVHHRNTNPGPWSGLSMHPIEHVIYFSSVLIFFVIPAHPVHMINLLSRLGVAPAEGHTGFDRIVTGEETSVDRSYYAHYLHHKYFEVNYADGMVPLDKWFGSFHDGTPEAHEKMKERRRRRGI
;
A
#
# COMPACT_ATOMS: atom_id res chain seq x y z
N GLY A 1 0.63 -7.54 9.18
CA GLY A 1 0.94 -6.19 8.99
C GLY A 1 0.09 -5.40 8.01
N PHE A 2 0.72 -4.52 7.30
CA PHE A 2 0.09 -3.51 6.44
C PHE A 2 -0.97 -4.08 5.48
N TYR A 3 -0.69 -5.17 4.78
CA TYR A 3 -1.64 -5.82 3.85
C TYR A 3 -3.05 -6.01 4.41
N PHE A 4 -3.17 -6.59 5.61
CA PHE A 4 -4.49 -6.87 6.19
C PHE A 4 -5.20 -5.59 6.64
N ALA A 5 -4.48 -4.64 7.21
CA ALA A 5 -5.03 -3.33 7.58
C ALA A 5 -5.50 -2.56 6.34
N HIS A 6 -4.67 -2.52 5.31
CA HIS A 6 -4.98 -1.85 4.04
C HIS A 6 -6.18 -2.51 3.34
N ARG A 7 -6.20 -3.84 3.25
CA ARG A 7 -7.32 -4.58 2.68
C ARG A 7 -8.61 -4.39 3.49
N PHE A 8 -8.51 -4.23 4.81
CA PHE A 8 -9.65 -3.90 5.67
C PHE A 8 -10.19 -2.49 5.42
N LEU A 9 -9.32 -1.51 5.15
CA LEU A 9 -9.74 -0.17 4.73
C LEU A 9 -10.53 -0.16 3.42
N HIS A 10 -10.31 -1.16 2.55
CA HIS A 10 -11.11 -1.37 1.34
C HIS A 10 -12.47 -2.04 1.58
N TRP A 11 -12.80 -2.42 2.83
CA TRP A 11 -14.16 -2.84 3.16
C TRP A 11 -15.14 -1.69 2.91
N PRO A 12 -16.26 -1.92 2.18
CA PRO A 12 -17.08 -0.83 1.62
C PRO A 12 -17.49 0.28 2.61
N PRO A 13 -17.88 0.00 3.88
CA PRO A 13 -18.16 1.05 4.84
C PRO A 13 -16.94 1.92 5.17
N LEU A 14 -15.80 1.31 5.46
CA LEU A 14 -14.56 2.04 5.78
C LEU A 14 -14.00 2.78 4.57
N TYR A 15 -14.08 2.15 3.40
CA TYR A 15 -13.67 2.80 2.16
C TYR A 15 -14.44 4.11 1.95
N ARG A 16 -15.78 4.07 2.05
CA ARG A 16 -16.64 5.24 1.83
C ARG A 16 -16.42 6.34 2.87
N ILE A 17 -16.16 5.98 4.12
CA ILE A 17 -15.99 6.96 5.21
C ILE A 17 -14.59 7.58 5.19
N ALA A 18 -13.54 6.78 4.96
CA ALA A 18 -12.17 7.21 5.16
C ALA A 18 -11.29 7.03 3.92
N HIS A 19 -11.09 5.81 3.48
CA HIS A 19 -10.04 5.46 2.51
C HIS A 19 -10.26 6.01 1.10
N GLN A 20 -11.49 6.30 0.72
CA GLN A 20 -11.79 6.99 -0.55
C GLN A 20 -11.09 8.36 -0.67
N VAL A 21 -10.78 9.03 0.45
CA VAL A 21 -10.08 10.32 0.42
C VAL A 21 -8.67 10.12 -0.13
N HIS A 22 -7.97 9.07 0.32
CA HIS A 22 -6.67 8.67 -0.16
C HIS A 22 -6.71 8.29 -1.66
N HIS A 23 -7.71 7.53 -2.06
CA HIS A 23 -7.92 7.07 -3.42
C HIS A 23 -8.53 8.10 -4.40
N ARG A 24 -8.84 9.32 -3.98
CA ARG A 24 -9.20 10.40 -4.91
C ARG A 24 -8.08 10.70 -5.88
N ASN A 25 -6.83 10.48 -5.46
CA ASN A 25 -5.68 10.63 -6.31
C ASN A 25 -5.36 9.28 -7.00
N THR A 26 -5.85 9.11 -8.22
CA THR A 26 -5.62 7.91 -9.05
C THR A 26 -4.28 7.93 -9.79
N ASN A 27 -3.57 9.06 -9.74
CA ASN A 27 -2.21 9.22 -10.25
C ASN A 27 -1.34 9.86 -9.15
N PRO A 28 -1.01 9.08 -8.09
CA PRO A 28 -0.35 9.60 -6.92
C PRO A 28 1.06 10.11 -7.21
N GLY A 29 1.47 11.12 -6.45
CA GLY A 29 2.83 11.60 -6.37
C GLY A 29 3.29 11.63 -4.92
N PRO A 30 4.60 11.78 -4.64
CA PRO A 30 5.18 11.65 -3.30
C PRO A 30 4.45 12.46 -2.22
N TRP A 31 4.03 13.67 -2.55
CA TRP A 31 3.34 14.59 -1.63
C TRP A 31 1.93 14.13 -1.24
N SER A 32 1.35 13.19 -1.96
CA SER A 32 0.03 12.65 -1.65
C SER A 32 0.06 11.43 -0.70
N GLY A 33 1.24 10.97 -0.30
CA GLY A 33 1.40 9.76 0.52
C GLY A 33 0.62 9.79 1.83
N LEU A 34 0.59 10.93 2.50
CA LEU A 34 -0.17 11.14 3.74
C LEU A 34 -1.48 11.92 3.53
N SER A 35 -1.94 12.07 2.29
CA SER A 35 -3.26 12.65 2.00
C SER A 35 -4.36 11.64 2.30
N MET A 36 -4.73 11.53 3.56
CA MET A 36 -5.64 10.54 4.12
C MET A 36 -6.71 11.20 5.00
N HIS A 37 -7.83 10.52 5.19
CA HIS A 37 -8.84 10.93 6.17
C HIS A 37 -8.30 10.79 7.61
N PRO A 38 -8.68 11.65 8.58
CA PRO A 38 -8.22 11.54 9.96
C PRO A 38 -8.42 10.16 10.60
N ILE A 39 -9.53 9.48 10.32
CA ILE A 39 -9.78 8.10 10.77
C ILE A 39 -8.69 7.16 10.24
N GLU A 40 -8.31 7.29 8.99
CA GLU A 40 -7.26 6.48 8.39
C GLU A 40 -5.89 6.76 9.01
N HIS A 41 -5.58 8.03 9.32
CA HIS A 41 -4.37 8.39 10.06
C HIS A 41 -4.32 7.70 11.43
N VAL A 42 -5.44 7.70 12.18
CA VAL A 42 -5.51 7.01 13.47
C VAL A 42 -5.24 5.53 13.30
N ILE A 43 -5.87 4.86 12.34
CA ILE A 43 -5.64 3.43 12.05
C ILE A 43 -4.20 3.18 11.64
N TYR A 44 -3.65 3.98 10.74
CA TYR A 44 -2.30 3.83 10.19
C TYR A 44 -1.23 3.99 11.27
N PHE A 45 -1.29 5.08 12.04
CA PHE A 45 -0.31 5.35 13.09
C PHE A 45 -0.52 4.51 14.37
N SER A 46 -1.72 3.91 14.56
CA SER A 46 -1.98 3.03 15.71
C SER A 46 -1.10 1.78 15.71
N SER A 47 -0.46 1.44 14.60
CA SER A 47 0.52 0.33 14.54
C SER A 47 1.67 0.49 15.54
N VAL A 48 1.98 1.71 15.99
CA VAL A 48 2.98 1.98 17.04
C VAL A 48 2.55 1.40 18.40
N LEU A 49 1.26 1.21 18.64
CA LEU A 49 0.73 0.69 19.89
C LEU A 49 1.16 -0.77 20.14
N ILE A 50 1.70 -1.47 19.13
CA ILE A 50 2.27 -2.81 19.30
C ILE A 50 3.37 -2.85 20.38
N PHE A 51 4.08 -1.74 20.57
CA PHE A 51 5.14 -1.65 21.57
C PHE A 51 4.63 -1.61 23.03
N PHE A 52 3.34 -1.39 23.25
CA PHE A 52 2.73 -1.58 24.58
C PHE A 52 2.47 -3.06 24.89
N VAL A 53 2.41 -3.92 23.86
CA VAL A 53 2.17 -5.36 24.01
C VAL A 53 3.47 -6.14 23.89
N ILE A 54 4.34 -5.75 22.97
CA ILE A 54 5.65 -6.38 22.73
C ILE A 54 6.74 -5.40 23.18
N PRO A 55 7.32 -5.63 24.37
CA PRO A 55 8.42 -4.78 24.86
C PRO A 55 9.60 -4.81 23.89
N ALA A 56 10.06 -3.63 23.49
CA ALA A 56 11.18 -3.47 22.59
C ALA A 56 11.98 -2.20 22.97
N HIS A 57 13.21 -2.14 22.49
CA HIS A 57 14.02 -0.93 22.71
C HIS A 57 13.36 0.29 22.06
N PRO A 58 13.33 1.47 22.70
CA PRO A 58 12.66 2.67 22.16
C PRO A 58 13.09 3.06 20.74
N VAL A 59 14.30 2.71 20.32
CA VAL A 59 14.78 2.94 18.95
C VAL A 59 13.89 2.28 17.89
N HIS A 60 13.26 1.15 18.21
CA HIS A 60 12.35 0.48 17.26
C HIS A 60 11.06 1.27 17.07
N MET A 61 10.55 1.90 18.12
CA MET A 61 9.39 2.79 18.03
C MET A 61 9.72 4.03 17.19
N ILE A 62 10.88 4.65 17.43
CA ILE A 62 11.34 5.81 16.63
C ILE A 62 11.50 5.41 15.16
N ASN A 63 12.11 4.27 14.88
CA ASN A 63 12.28 3.76 13.52
C ASN A 63 10.93 3.51 12.86
N LEU A 64 9.98 2.89 13.55
CA LEU A 64 8.64 2.66 13.02
C LEU A 64 7.93 3.97 12.69
N LEU A 65 7.92 4.95 13.60
CA LEU A 65 7.31 6.26 13.37
C LEU A 65 7.96 7.00 12.19
N SER A 66 9.29 6.96 12.08
CA SER A 66 10.01 7.54 10.94
C SER A 66 9.60 6.88 9.62
N ARG A 67 9.49 5.55 9.61
CA ARG A 67 9.02 4.82 8.43
C ARG A 67 7.57 5.15 8.09
N LEU A 68 6.68 5.22 9.07
CA LEU A 68 5.27 5.60 8.84
C LEU A 68 5.15 7.01 8.25
N GLY A 69 6.06 7.92 8.58
CA GLY A 69 6.10 9.26 8.00
C GLY A 69 6.63 9.31 6.57
N VAL A 70 7.62 8.49 6.23
CA VAL A 70 8.35 8.58 4.95
C VAL A 70 7.85 7.57 3.91
N ALA A 71 7.56 6.33 4.31
CA ALA A 71 7.20 5.26 3.39
C ALA A 71 5.99 5.57 2.48
N PRO A 72 4.95 6.29 2.92
CA PRO A 72 3.87 6.67 2.03
C PRO A 72 4.33 7.58 0.88
N ALA A 73 5.27 8.50 1.15
CA ALA A 73 5.82 9.35 0.09
C ALA A 73 6.63 8.53 -0.92
N GLU A 74 7.45 7.59 -0.44
CA GLU A 74 8.20 6.66 -1.29
C GLU A 74 7.24 5.78 -2.12
N GLY A 75 6.21 5.19 -1.47
CA GLY A 75 5.22 4.33 -2.12
C GLY A 75 4.47 5.03 -3.26
N HIS A 76 4.31 6.35 -3.18
CA HIS A 76 3.64 7.16 -4.19
C HIS A 76 4.55 7.67 -5.31
N THR A 77 5.84 7.31 -5.33
CA THR A 77 6.74 7.71 -6.42
C THR A 77 6.46 6.99 -7.74
N GLY A 78 5.84 5.82 -7.71
CA GLY A 78 5.56 5.01 -8.89
C GLY A 78 6.77 4.27 -9.48
N PHE A 79 7.95 4.38 -8.88
CA PHE A 79 9.15 3.68 -9.34
C PHE A 79 9.16 2.23 -8.85
N ASP A 80 9.65 1.31 -9.67
CA ASP A 80 9.80 -0.09 -9.30
C ASP A 80 11.19 -0.44 -8.74
N ARG A 81 12.18 0.41 -9.02
CA ARG A 81 13.58 0.19 -8.61
C ARG A 81 14.33 1.48 -8.33
N ILE A 82 15.36 1.38 -7.49
CA ILE A 82 16.37 2.42 -7.29
C ILE A 82 17.65 1.95 -7.94
N VAL A 83 18.16 2.71 -8.90
CA VAL A 83 19.45 2.43 -9.54
C VAL A 83 20.57 2.87 -8.61
N THR A 84 21.44 1.95 -8.22
CA THR A 84 22.54 2.18 -7.28
C THR A 84 23.92 2.17 -7.96
N GLY A 85 23.98 1.84 -9.25
CA GLY A 85 25.19 1.82 -10.07
C GLY A 85 24.85 1.47 -11.50
N GLU A 86 25.85 1.41 -12.37
CA GLU A 86 25.64 1.16 -13.82
C GLU A 86 24.90 -0.17 -14.10
N GLU A 87 25.15 -1.21 -13.29
CA GLU A 87 24.55 -2.52 -13.45
C GLU A 87 23.79 -3.00 -12.21
N THR A 88 23.65 -2.15 -11.19
CA THR A 88 23.03 -2.51 -9.91
C THR A 88 21.76 -1.72 -9.63
N SER A 89 20.72 -2.41 -9.20
CA SER A 89 19.48 -1.79 -8.76
C SER A 89 18.85 -2.55 -7.59
N VAL A 90 18.10 -1.84 -6.80
CA VAL A 90 17.30 -2.41 -5.69
C VAL A 90 15.83 -2.28 -6.06
N ASP A 91 15.15 -3.43 -6.14
CA ASP A 91 13.72 -3.46 -6.42
C ASP A 91 12.92 -2.82 -5.28
N ARG A 92 11.92 -2.04 -5.66
CA ARG A 92 10.96 -1.39 -4.78
C ARG A 92 9.55 -1.64 -5.30
N SER A 93 8.61 -1.90 -4.42
CA SER A 93 7.23 -2.20 -4.79
C SER A 93 6.36 -0.95 -5.04
N TYR A 94 6.96 0.21 -5.29
CA TYR A 94 6.23 1.48 -5.41
C TYR A 94 5.36 1.54 -6.66
N TYR A 95 5.78 0.90 -7.75
CA TYR A 95 4.94 0.76 -8.94
C TYR A 95 3.69 -0.09 -8.67
N ALA A 96 3.80 -1.12 -7.84
CA ALA A 96 2.65 -1.92 -7.43
C ALA A 96 1.62 -1.07 -6.67
N HIS A 97 2.07 -0.17 -5.78
CA HIS A 97 1.20 0.75 -5.07
C HIS A 97 0.57 1.80 -5.99
N TYR A 98 1.30 2.29 -6.99
CA TYR A 98 0.73 3.12 -8.07
C TYR A 98 -0.41 2.39 -8.80
N LEU A 99 -0.21 1.13 -9.17
CA LEU A 99 -1.25 0.30 -9.79
C LEU A 99 -2.45 0.09 -8.86
N HIS A 100 -2.22 0.01 -7.54
CA HIS A 100 -3.26 -0.06 -6.54
C HIS A 100 -4.15 1.19 -6.58
N HIS A 101 -3.59 2.38 -6.56
CA HIS A 101 -4.35 3.63 -6.71
C HIS A 101 -5.13 3.72 -8.02
N LYS A 102 -4.55 3.18 -9.10
CA LYS A 102 -5.18 3.18 -10.42
C LYS A 102 -6.34 2.21 -10.54
N TYR A 103 -6.24 1.03 -9.91
CA TYR A 103 -7.18 -0.08 -10.09
C TYR A 103 -7.96 -0.48 -8.84
N PHE A 104 -7.62 0.03 -7.66
CA PHE A 104 -8.27 -0.12 -6.36
C PHE A 104 -8.23 -1.53 -5.75
N GLU A 105 -8.47 -2.59 -6.53
CA GLU A 105 -8.67 -3.96 -6.03
C GLU A 105 -7.47 -4.88 -6.29
N VAL A 106 -6.29 -4.31 -6.41
CA VAL A 106 -5.02 -5.01 -6.64
C VAL A 106 -3.96 -4.48 -5.69
N ASN A 107 -2.92 -5.26 -5.44
CA ASN A 107 -1.68 -4.83 -4.80
C ASN A 107 -1.88 -4.12 -3.44
N TYR A 108 -2.55 -4.77 -2.51
CA TYR A 108 -2.75 -4.23 -1.15
C TYR A 108 -1.50 -4.31 -0.28
N ALA A 109 -0.51 -5.14 -0.64
CA ALA A 109 0.73 -5.28 0.11
C ALA A 109 1.70 -4.17 -0.25
N ASP A 110 2.46 -3.76 0.76
CA ASP A 110 3.65 -2.95 0.63
C ASP A 110 4.78 -3.68 1.37
N GLY A 111 5.68 -4.31 0.63
CA GLY A 111 6.82 -4.98 1.22
C GLY A 111 7.22 -6.32 0.61
N MET A 112 8.20 -6.96 1.25
CA MET A 112 8.89 -8.16 0.74
C MET A 112 8.05 -9.45 0.76
N VAL A 113 6.98 -9.51 1.56
CA VAL A 113 6.14 -10.73 1.65
C VAL A 113 5.09 -10.67 0.53
N PRO A 114 5.05 -11.65 -0.38
CA PRO A 114 4.21 -11.61 -1.58
C PRO A 114 2.76 -11.97 -1.30
N LEU A 115 2.13 -11.27 -0.34
CA LEU A 115 0.75 -11.55 0.10
C LEU A 115 -0.26 -11.39 -1.03
N ASP A 116 -0.07 -10.40 -1.92
CA ASP A 116 -0.96 -10.23 -3.08
C ASP A 116 -0.93 -11.42 -4.04
N LYS A 117 0.23 -12.05 -4.21
CA LYS A 117 0.34 -13.28 -5.01
C LYS A 117 -0.39 -14.44 -4.33
N TRP A 118 -0.22 -14.60 -3.02
CA TRP A 118 -0.86 -15.67 -2.25
C TRP A 118 -2.38 -15.52 -2.19
N PHE A 119 -2.88 -14.30 -2.10
CA PHE A 119 -4.32 -14.01 -2.04
C PHE A 119 -4.94 -13.61 -3.37
N GLY A 120 -4.20 -13.73 -4.48
CA GLY A 120 -4.70 -13.52 -5.85
C GLY A 120 -5.06 -12.08 -6.18
N SER A 121 -4.48 -11.09 -5.49
CA SER A 121 -4.68 -9.66 -5.76
C SER A 121 -3.49 -9.01 -6.47
N PHE A 122 -2.48 -9.77 -6.84
CA PHE A 122 -1.28 -9.25 -7.52
C PHE A 122 -1.59 -8.78 -8.95
N HIS A 123 -1.01 -7.64 -9.32
CA HIS A 123 -1.05 -7.05 -10.65
C HIS A 123 0.30 -6.38 -10.94
N ASP A 124 0.95 -6.77 -12.04
CA ASP A 124 2.27 -6.29 -12.42
C ASP A 124 2.27 -5.20 -13.50
N GLY A 125 1.08 -4.76 -13.93
CA GLY A 125 0.91 -3.77 -14.98
C GLY A 125 0.77 -4.36 -16.38
N THR A 126 0.94 -5.68 -16.57
CA THR A 126 0.82 -6.34 -17.87
C THR A 126 -0.62 -6.43 -18.36
N PRO A 127 -0.83 -6.51 -19.70
CA PRO A 127 -2.16 -6.76 -20.27
C PRO A 127 -2.81 -8.03 -19.73
N GLU A 128 -2.04 -9.09 -19.52
CA GLU A 128 -2.50 -10.37 -19.00
C GLU A 128 -3.03 -10.25 -17.56
N ALA A 129 -2.32 -9.51 -16.71
CA ALA A 129 -2.77 -9.23 -15.33
C ALA A 129 -4.05 -8.39 -15.34
N HIS A 130 -4.17 -7.46 -16.30
CA HIS A 130 -5.36 -6.63 -16.46
C HIS A 130 -6.59 -7.45 -16.85
N GLU A 131 -6.47 -8.38 -17.79
CA GLU A 131 -7.57 -9.27 -18.16
C GLU A 131 -7.98 -10.21 -17.01
N LYS A 132 -7.01 -10.77 -16.25
CA LYS A 132 -7.30 -11.54 -15.04
C LYS A 132 -8.05 -10.73 -14.00
N MET A 133 -7.69 -9.45 -13.82
CA MET A 133 -8.40 -8.55 -12.92
C MET A 133 -9.84 -8.33 -13.38
N LYS A 134 -10.08 -8.05 -14.67
CA LYS A 134 -11.42 -7.88 -15.24
C LYS A 134 -12.28 -9.14 -15.07
N GLU A 135 -11.71 -10.31 -15.33
CA GLU A 135 -12.42 -11.58 -15.14
C GLU A 135 -12.82 -11.78 -13.68
N ARG A 136 -11.92 -11.49 -12.74
CA ARG A 136 -12.21 -11.55 -11.29
C ARG A 136 -13.35 -10.61 -10.89
N ARG A 137 -13.38 -9.38 -11.44
CA ARG A 137 -14.49 -8.42 -11.24
C ARG A 137 -15.81 -8.97 -11.75
N ARG A 138 -15.85 -9.49 -13.00
CA ARG A 138 -17.06 -10.10 -13.58
C ARG A 138 -17.60 -11.24 -12.70
N ARG A 139 -16.72 -12.10 -12.18
CA ARG A 139 -17.12 -13.21 -11.29
C ARG A 139 -17.73 -12.73 -9.97
N ARG A 140 -17.37 -11.52 -9.52
CA ARG A 140 -17.89 -10.89 -8.28
C ARG A 140 -19.11 -10.01 -8.53
N GLY A 141 -19.51 -9.79 -9.78
CA GLY A 141 -20.64 -8.93 -10.14
C GLY A 141 -20.36 -7.44 -9.98
N ILE A 142 -19.10 -7.03 -10.10
CA ILE A 142 -18.64 -5.64 -10.00
C ILE A 142 -17.81 -5.24 -11.22
#